data_2f7fef351205d489ed1c6aadfb7bae7f
#
_entry.id   2f7fef351205d489ed1c6aadfb7bae7f
#
_cell.length_a   1.000
_cell.length_b   1.000
_cell.length_c   1.000
_cell.angle_alpha   90.00
_cell.angle_beta   90.00
_cell.angle_gamma   90.00
#
_symmetry.space_group_name_H-M   'P 1'
#
loop_
_entity.id
_entity.type
_entity.pdbx_description
1 polymer ?
#
loop_
_entity_poly.entity_id
_entity_poly.type
_entity_poly.pdbx_seq_one_letter_code
_entity_poly.pdbx_strand_id
1 'polypeptide(L)'
;MKPSDLIKQFGRTARGERLERIRKSPHFVNDKFQNEEPTTLFTGQGGLLKNFGKFLFGKKPKNRIPKLGEIPVVKTDLNHLPESEDFYLWFGHSSFLLRLDGKTILADPVFYKGSPVSFVNRAFLGTDLYKPQDMPKEIDFLLISHDHWDHLDYQTVIELKGRVKKVVCPLGVGENFEYWGYDKRQLIELDWYESATSNGLTFHCLSTQHFSGRGFWKSKTMPASWLMESPSRKVFFSGDGGYSSRFKRFGEQFPDIDLAIMENGQYDVNWSQIHTMPEQLGQAVADLGAKRFVTVHHSKFCLSNHPWDEPRKNECKAAEQFGLQLVTCQIGELFLFDCNFASKLV
;
A
#
# COMPACT_ATOMS: atom_id res chain seq x y z
N MET A 1 5.64 20.72 13.56
CA MET A 1 6.85 20.06 13.04
C MET A 1 8.02 21.06 13.11
N LYS A 2 9.18 20.65 13.65
CA LYS A 2 10.37 21.52 13.72
C LYS A 2 10.93 21.74 12.31
N PRO A 3 11.62 22.89 12.00
CA PRO A 3 12.23 23.08 10.68
C PRO A 3 13.17 21.96 10.22
N SER A 4 13.90 21.35 11.18
CA SER A 4 14.74 20.17 10.92
C SER A 4 13.98 18.97 10.39
N ASP A 5 12.71 18.82 10.76
CA ASP A 5 11.88 17.66 10.39
C ASP A 5 11.36 17.79 8.95
N LEU A 6 11.26 19.03 8.44
CA LEU A 6 10.92 19.30 7.04
C LEU A 6 11.94 18.69 6.08
N ILE A 7 13.22 18.66 6.45
CA ILE A 7 14.27 18.03 5.65
C ILE A 7 14.31 16.54 5.90
N LYS A 8 14.20 16.11 7.17
CA LYS A 8 14.27 14.70 7.55
C LYS A 8 13.20 13.84 6.87
N GLN A 9 11.99 14.37 6.66
CA GLN A 9 10.91 13.63 6.00
C GLN A 9 11.26 13.15 4.58
N PHE A 10 12.22 13.80 3.90
CA PHE A 10 12.70 13.35 2.58
C PHE A 10 13.53 12.07 2.65
N GLY A 11 13.89 11.62 3.86
CA GLY A 11 14.74 10.44 4.03
C GLY A 11 16.17 10.68 3.55
N ARG A 12 16.86 9.61 3.26
CA ARG A 12 18.19 9.64 2.63
C ARG A 12 18.45 8.39 1.79
N THR A 13 19.40 8.48 0.88
CA THR A 13 19.86 7.34 0.08
C THR A 13 20.71 6.39 0.92
N ALA A 14 20.65 5.10 0.59
CA ALA A 14 21.40 4.05 1.27
C ALA A 14 22.94 4.28 1.24
N ARG A 15 23.59 3.82 2.30
CA ARG A 15 25.05 3.95 2.52
C ARG A 15 25.62 2.65 3.06
N GLY A 16 26.96 2.53 3.00
CA GLY A 16 27.70 1.42 3.60
C GLY A 16 27.20 0.05 3.17
N GLU A 17 27.04 -0.88 4.09
CA GLU A 17 26.62 -2.25 3.83
C GLU A 17 25.28 -2.35 3.07
N ARG A 18 24.31 -1.47 3.37
CA ARG A 18 23.02 -1.45 2.67
C ARG A 18 23.21 -1.09 1.20
N LEU A 19 24.02 -0.08 0.90
CA LEU A 19 24.32 0.28 -0.50
C LEU A 19 25.03 -0.85 -1.23
N GLU A 20 25.96 -1.56 -0.58
CA GLU A 20 26.62 -2.72 -1.17
C GLU A 20 25.64 -3.87 -1.44
N ARG A 21 24.67 -4.10 -0.53
CA ARG A 21 23.60 -5.07 -0.75
C ARG A 21 22.71 -4.66 -1.94
N ILE A 22 22.32 -3.40 -2.04
CA ILE A 22 21.56 -2.85 -3.17
C ILE A 22 22.29 -3.08 -4.49
N ARG A 23 23.60 -2.79 -4.55
CA ARG A 23 24.42 -2.98 -5.76
C ARG A 23 24.53 -4.45 -6.20
N LYS A 24 24.34 -5.40 -5.29
CA LYS A 24 24.35 -6.84 -5.58
C LYS A 24 22.99 -7.36 -6.04
N SER A 25 21.92 -6.58 -5.85
CA SER A 25 20.59 -6.95 -6.32
C SER A 25 20.56 -7.03 -7.85
N PRO A 26 20.05 -8.11 -8.45
CA PRO A 26 19.90 -8.22 -9.90
C PRO A 26 18.90 -7.19 -10.47
N HIS A 27 18.07 -6.61 -9.60
CA HIS A 27 17.06 -5.61 -9.95
C HIS A 27 17.59 -4.17 -9.89
N PHE A 28 18.85 -3.97 -9.43
CA PHE A 28 19.49 -2.65 -9.36
C PHE A 28 20.47 -2.46 -10.52
N VAL A 29 19.99 -1.86 -11.61
CA VAL A 29 20.75 -1.68 -12.85
C VAL A 29 20.84 -0.19 -13.19
N ASN A 30 22.01 0.27 -13.63
CA ASN A 30 22.28 1.67 -13.96
C ASN A 30 21.89 2.63 -12.82
N ASP A 31 22.29 2.26 -11.60
CA ASP A 31 22.12 3.04 -10.37
C ASP A 31 20.63 3.30 -10.00
N LYS A 32 19.71 2.40 -10.43
CA LYS A 32 18.27 2.44 -10.13
C LYS A 32 17.70 1.04 -10.07
N PHE A 33 16.68 0.85 -9.21
CA PHE A 33 15.82 -0.32 -9.29
C PHE A 33 14.98 -0.27 -10.57
N GLN A 34 14.91 -1.40 -11.25
CA GLN A 34 14.18 -1.58 -12.50
C GLN A 34 13.04 -2.57 -12.28
N ASN A 35 11.92 -2.36 -12.97
CA ASN A 35 10.85 -3.35 -13.04
C ASN A 35 11.31 -4.57 -13.86
N GLU A 36 10.74 -5.76 -13.60
CA GLU A 36 11.06 -6.97 -14.36
C GLU A 36 10.68 -6.85 -15.83
N GLU A 37 9.56 -6.21 -16.10
CA GLU A 37 9.11 -5.92 -17.46
C GLU A 37 9.42 -4.45 -17.81
N PRO A 38 9.81 -4.16 -19.07
CA PRO A 38 10.02 -2.79 -19.52
C PRO A 38 8.80 -1.93 -19.23
N THR A 39 8.97 -0.92 -18.40
CA THR A 39 7.87 -0.10 -17.89
C THR A 39 8.07 1.36 -18.24
N THR A 40 7.09 1.93 -18.93
CA THR A 40 7.02 3.36 -19.20
C THR A 40 6.25 4.06 -18.10
N LEU A 41 6.93 4.86 -17.28
CA LEU A 41 6.30 5.58 -16.15
C LEU A 41 5.24 6.58 -16.60
N PHE A 42 5.38 7.10 -17.82
CA PHE A 42 4.45 8.03 -18.45
C PHE A 42 4.03 7.52 -19.82
N THR A 43 2.82 7.00 -19.93
CA THR A 43 2.25 6.41 -21.17
C THR A 43 1.49 7.43 -22.04
N GLY A 44 1.28 8.65 -21.54
CA GLY A 44 0.52 9.69 -22.26
C GLY A 44 1.18 10.18 -23.55
N GLN A 45 0.41 10.27 -24.63
CA GLN A 45 0.88 10.81 -25.92
C GLN A 45 1.11 12.33 -25.85
N GLY A 46 2.24 12.80 -26.35
CA GLY A 46 2.52 14.23 -26.52
C GLY A 46 3.62 14.82 -25.63
N GLY A 47 4.40 13.95 -24.93
CA GLY A 47 5.55 14.35 -24.11
C GLY A 47 5.20 14.76 -22.68
N LEU A 48 6.18 14.61 -21.79
CA LEU A 48 6.04 14.76 -20.33
C LEU A 48 5.43 16.11 -19.92
N LEU A 49 5.94 17.22 -20.47
CA LEU A 49 5.50 18.58 -20.13
C LEU A 49 4.06 18.86 -20.53
N LYS A 50 3.65 18.41 -21.74
CA LYS A 50 2.29 18.60 -22.24
C LYS A 50 1.27 17.78 -21.44
N ASN A 51 1.61 16.54 -21.08
CA ASN A 51 0.74 15.68 -20.30
C ASN A 51 0.65 16.14 -18.84
N PHE A 52 1.76 16.59 -18.26
CA PHE A 52 1.77 17.20 -16.94
C PHE A 52 0.95 18.50 -16.90
N GLY A 53 1.06 19.34 -17.95
CA GLY A 53 0.21 20.52 -18.12
C GLY A 53 -1.27 20.16 -18.22
N LYS A 54 -1.64 19.15 -19.01
CA LYS A 54 -3.02 18.64 -19.09
C LYS A 54 -3.50 18.07 -17.75
N PHE A 55 -2.65 17.33 -17.05
CA PHE A 55 -2.98 16.81 -15.73
C PHE A 55 -3.26 17.92 -14.71
N LEU A 56 -2.46 18.98 -14.69
CA LEU A 56 -2.64 20.10 -13.74
C LEU A 56 -3.79 21.03 -14.12
N PHE A 57 -3.92 21.37 -15.39
CA PHE A 57 -4.80 22.46 -15.89
C PHE A 57 -5.94 21.97 -16.79
N GLY A 58 -5.95 20.69 -17.15
CA GLY A 58 -7.01 20.09 -17.96
C GLY A 58 -8.35 20.03 -17.25
N LYS A 59 -9.41 19.78 -18.02
CA LYS A 59 -10.76 19.58 -17.48
C LYS A 59 -10.78 18.35 -16.58
N LYS A 60 -11.18 18.55 -15.32
CA LYS A 60 -11.24 17.49 -14.30
C LYS A 60 -12.66 16.94 -14.15
N PRO A 61 -12.83 15.69 -13.74
CA PRO A 61 -14.14 15.14 -13.38
C PRO A 61 -14.83 16.01 -12.34
N LYS A 62 -16.16 16.16 -12.42
CA LYS A 62 -16.93 17.02 -11.52
C LYS A 62 -16.92 16.52 -10.07
N ASN A 63 -16.93 15.19 -9.87
CA ASN A 63 -16.99 14.53 -8.55
C ASN A 63 -15.63 13.88 -8.18
N ARG A 64 -14.53 14.56 -8.42
CA ARG A 64 -13.18 14.08 -8.06
C ARG A 64 -12.93 14.08 -6.55
N ILE A 65 -13.58 14.98 -5.83
CA ILE A 65 -13.49 15.12 -4.37
C ILE A 65 -14.90 14.95 -3.79
N PRO A 66 -15.09 14.04 -2.81
CA PRO A 66 -16.37 13.84 -2.16
C PRO A 66 -16.72 15.01 -1.24
N LYS A 67 -18.01 15.19 -0.99
CA LYS A 67 -18.52 16.03 0.08
C LYS A 67 -18.39 15.30 1.42
N LEU A 68 -18.45 16.06 2.51
CA LEU A 68 -18.51 15.47 3.85
C LEU A 68 -19.69 14.50 3.97
N GLY A 69 -19.42 13.28 4.42
CA GLY A 69 -20.43 12.23 4.62
C GLY A 69 -20.75 11.37 3.39
N GLU A 70 -20.21 11.66 2.21
CA GLU A 70 -20.40 10.80 1.03
C GLU A 70 -19.56 9.51 1.10
N ILE A 71 -18.41 9.52 1.78
CA ILE A 71 -17.65 8.30 2.07
C ILE A 71 -18.12 7.75 3.42
N PRO A 72 -18.68 6.54 3.47
CA PRO A 72 -19.09 5.93 4.74
C PRO A 72 -17.87 5.56 5.57
N VAL A 73 -17.95 5.84 6.87
CA VAL A 73 -16.87 5.62 7.83
C VAL A 73 -17.42 5.12 9.16
N VAL A 74 -16.63 4.30 9.86
CA VAL A 74 -16.93 3.79 11.19
C VAL A 74 -15.72 4.01 12.09
N LYS A 75 -15.89 4.52 13.31
CA LYS A 75 -14.81 4.62 14.28
C LYS A 75 -14.82 3.40 15.20
N THR A 76 -14.04 2.39 14.86
CA THR A 76 -13.80 1.23 15.75
C THR A 76 -12.76 1.60 16.79
N ASP A 77 -13.00 1.21 18.05
CA ASP A 77 -12.02 1.36 19.12
C ASP A 77 -10.96 0.27 19.04
N LEU A 78 -9.74 0.67 18.67
CA LEU A 78 -8.62 -0.25 18.47
C LEU A 78 -8.01 -0.78 19.77
N ASN A 79 -8.45 -0.29 20.95
CA ASN A 79 -8.04 -0.84 22.24
C ASN A 79 -8.88 -2.06 22.66
N HIS A 80 -10.03 -2.29 22.00
CA HIS A 80 -10.96 -3.36 22.28
C HIS A 80 -11.19 -4.27 21.06
N LEU A 81 -10.13 -4.55 20.31
CA LEU A 81 -10.17 -5.49 19.20
C LEU A 81 -10.23 -6.93 19.71
N PRO A 82 -10.87 -7.86 18.97
CA PRO A 82 -10.91 -9.28 19.33
C PRO A 82 -9.50 -9.84 19.51
N GLU A 83 -9.24 -10.52 20.63
CA GLU A 83 -7.89 -11.05 20.94
C GLU A 83 -7.59 -12.38 20.22
N SER A 84 -8.61 -13.17 19.93
CA SER A 84 -8.49 -14.53 19.36
C SER A 84 -8.79 -14.62 17.88
N GLU A 85 -9.29 -13.57 17.26
CA GLU A 85 -9.77 -13.60 15.88
C GLU A 85 -8.84 -12.87 14.92
N ASP A 86 -8.67 -13.43 13.74
CA ASP A 86 -7.99 -12.75 12.66
C ASP A 86 -8.93 -11.73 12.02
N PHE A 87 -8.40 -10.55 11.74
CA PHE A 87 -9.18 -9.46 11.19
C PHE A 87 -8.41 -8.58 10.22
N TYR A 88 -9.16 -7.87 9.38
CA TYR A 88 -8.69 -6.75 8.57
C TYR A 88 -9.49 -5.50 8.94
N LEU A 89 -8.83 -4.35 9.05
CA LEU A 89 -9.43 -3.04 9.30
C LEU A 89 -8.74 -1.98 8.46
N TRP A 90 -9.49 -1.31 7.61
CA TRP A 90 -9.00 -0.33 6.66
C TRP A 90 -9.06 1.10 7.20
N PHE A 91 -7.99 1.88 6.99
CA PHE A 91 -7.91 3.29 7.41
C PHE A 91 -8.08 4.29 6.25
N GLY A 92 -8.48 3.79 5.08
CA GLY A 92 -8.50 4.57 3.84
C GLY A 92 -7.15 4.60 3.12
N HIS A 93 -7.15 4.88 1.82
CA HIS A 93 -6.01 4.74 0.92
C HIS A 93 -5.41 3.34 1.04
N SER A 94 -4.09 3.20 1.18
CA SER A 94 -3.41 1.91 1.32
C SER A 94 -3.11 1.53 2.78
N SER A 95 -3.62 2.31 3.76
CA SER A 95 -3.35 2.08 5.17
C SER A 95 -4.34 1.07 5.78
N PHE A 96 -3.86 0.01 6.42
CA PHE A 96 -4.70 -0.97 7.11
C PHE A 96 -4.01 -1.62 8.31
N LEU A 97 -4.82 -2.14 9.22
CA LEU A 97 -4.40 -3.01 10.31
C LEU A 97 -4.90 -4.43 10.02
N LEU A 98 -4.00 -5.40 10.08
CA LEU A 98 -4.27 -6.81 9.88
C LEU A 98 -3.84 -7.57 11.13
N ARG A 99 -4.60 -8.60 11.52
CA ARG A 99 -4.19 -9.57 12.52
C ARG A 99 -4.21 -10.96 11.90
N LEU A 100 -3.10 -11.69 12.05
CA LEU A 100 -2.93 -13.06 11.60
C LEU A 100 -2.30 -13.87 12.73
N ASP A 101 -2.98 -14.94 13.16
CA ASP A 101 -2.53 -15.83 14.24
C ASP A 101 -1.99 -15.04 15.47
N GLY A 102 -2.77 -14.04 15.89
CA GLY A 102 -2.48 -13.22 17.05
C GLY A 102 -1.41 -12.15 16.85
N LYS A 103 -0.86 -11.96 15.64
CA LYS A 103 0.14 -10.92 15.32
C LYS A 103 -0.47 -9.76 14.58
N THR A 104 -0.15 -8.55 15.01
CA THR A 104 -0.63 -7.31 14.38
C THR A 104 0.35 -6.79 13.36
N ILE A 105 -0.17 -6.49 12.17
CA ILE A 105 0.56 -5.90 11.04
C ILE A 105 -0.11 -4.58 10.70
N LEU A 106 0.59 -3.47 10.84
CA LEU A 106 0.15 -2.16 10.37
C LEU A 106 0.84 -1.88 9.04
N ALA A 107 0.08 -1.77 7.95
CA ALA A 107 0.62 -1.57 6.62
C ALA A 107 0.43 -0.15 6.12
N ASP A 108 1.45 0.41 5.46
CA ASP A 108 1.49 1.71 4.79
C ASP A 108 0.74 2.83 5.54
N PRO A 109 1.03 3.10 6.84
CA PRO A 109 0.23 4.01 7.62
C PRO A 109 0.49 5.47 7.27
N VAL A 110 -0.54 6.15 6.77
CA VAL A 110 -0.52 7.59 6.46
C VAL A 110 -1.67 8.26 7.21
N PHE A 111 -1.37 8.84 8.38
CA PHE A 111 -2.37 9.47 9.25
C PHE A 111 -2.32 11.00 9.27
N TYR A 112 -1.35 11.61 8.57
CA TYR A 112 -1.23 13.06 8.50
C TYR A 112 -1.32 13.58 7.07
N LYS A 113 -0.44 13.16 6.16
CA LYS A 113 -0.39 13.74 4.81
C LYS A 113 0.24 12.78 3.78
N GLY A 114 -0.37 12.73 2.60
CA GLY A 114 0.15 12.00 1.44
C GLY A 114 1.10 12.84 0.57
N SER A 115 1.80 13.84 1.14
CA SER A 115 2.73 14.69 0.39
C SER A 115 3.70 15.41 1.33
N PRO A 116 4.85 15.91 0.84
CA PRO A 116 5.81 16.65 1.65
C PRO A 116 5.25 17.97 2.21
N VAL A 117 4.24 18.55 1.58
CA VAL A 117 3.61 19.82 1.96
C VAL A 117 2.19 19.60 2.45
N SER A 118 1.87 20.10 3.64
CA SER A 118 0.62 19.81 4.35
C SER A 118 -0.67 20.29 3.68
N PHE A 119 -0.58 21.22 2.73
CA PHE A 119 -1.74 21.73 1.98
C PHE A 119 -1.97 21.02 0.64
N VAL A 120 -1.05 20.14 0.25
CA VAL A 120 -1.17 19.29 -0.94
C VAL A 120 -1.58 17.89 -0.49
N ASN A 121 -2.48 17.24 -1.20
CA ASN A 121 -2.98 15.88 -0.91
C ASN A 121 -3.49 15.71 0.52
N ARG A 122 -4.42 16.57 0.91
CA ARG A 122 -5.15 16.42 2.18
C ARG A 122 -6.14 15.26 2.07
N ALA A 123 -6.37 14.58 3.19
CA ALA A 123 -7.42 13.60 3.28
C ALA A 123 -8.80 14.23 2.99
N PHE A 124 -9.67 13.49 2.37
CA PHE A 124 -11.06 13.90 2.17
C PHE A 124 -11.73 14.17 3.51
N LEU A 125 -12.63 15.13 3.54
CA LEU A 125 -13.35 15.51 4.76
C LEU A 125 -14.10 14.30 5.36
N GLY A 126 -13.85 14.03 6.64
CA GLY A 126 -14.48 12.93 7.36
C GLY A 126 -13.78 11.57 7.25
N THR A 127 -12.74 11.42 6.42
CA THR A 127 -12.00 10.13 6.30
C THR A 127 -10.76 10.05 7.20
N ASP A 128 -10.39 11.14 7.86
CA ASP A 128 -9.22 11.25 8.73
C ASP A 128 -9.56 10.92 10.19
N LEU A 129 -10.10 9.70 10.42
CA LEU A 129 -10.64 9.26 11.71
C LEU A 129 -9.57 8.83 12.71
N TYR A 130 -8.44 8.36 12.23
CA TYR A 130 -7.39 7.74 13.04
C TYR A 130 -6.10 8.53 13.03
N LYS A 131 -5.43 8.51 14.17
CA LYS A 131 -4.09 9.08 14.38
C LYS A 131 -3.19 8.03 15.01
N PRO A 132 -1.86 8.23 15.03
CA PRO A 132 -0.95 7.30 15.69
C PRO A 132 -1.34 6.96 17.12
N GLN A 133 -1.97 7.91 17.86
CA GLN A 133 -2.40 7.71 19.24
C GLN A 133 -3.54 6.69 19.37
N ASP A 134 -4.37 6.55 18.35
CA ASP A 134 -5.46 5.56 18.32
C ASP A 134 -4.95 4.13 18.09
N MET A 135 -3.74 3.95 17.57
CA MET A 135 -3.19 2.64 17.22
C MET A 135 -2.93 1.79 18.48
N PRO A 136 -2.93 0.44 18.34
CA PRO A 136 -2.62 -0.46 19.45
C PRO A 136 -1.32 -0.08 20.16
N LYS A 137 -1.25 -0.38 21.47
CA LYS A 137 -0.04 -0.10 22.29
C LYS A 137 1.20 -0.82 21.79
N GLU A 138 1.01 -2.00 21.19
CA GLU A 138 2.05 -2.81 20.57
C GLU A 138 1.64 -3.17 19.15
N ILE A 139 2.57 -3.03 18.21
CA ILE A 139 2.44 -3.40 16.79
C ILE A 139 3.59 -4.35 16.50
N ASP A 140 3.26 -5.61 16.21
CA ASP A 140 4.30 -6.61 15.96
C ASP A 140 5.09 -6.28 14.71
N PHE A 141 4.40 -5.86 13.65
CA PHE A 141 5.04 -5.51 12.37
C PHE A 141 4.47 -4.23 11.77
N LEU A 142 5.36 -3.34 11.38
CA LEU A 142 5.07 -2.23 10.48
C LEU A 142 5.52 -2.64 9.08
N LEU A 143 4.58 -2.86 8.17
CA LEU A 143 4.84 -3.28 6.79
C LEU A 143 4.78 -2.08 5.85
N ILE A 144 5.79 -1.94 4.99
CA ILE A 144 5.85 -0.86 3.98
C ILE A 144 5.97 -1.48 2.59
N SER A 145 5.10 -1.07 1.68
CA SER A 145 5.17 -1.49 0.27
C SER A 145 6.25 -0.73 -0.50
N HIS A 146 6.33 0.56 -0.31
CA HIS A 146 7.35 1.44 -0.90
C HIS A 146 7.38 2.80 -0.18
N ASP A 147 8.30 3.68 -0.54
CA ASP A 147 8.54 4.92 0.21
C ASP A 147 7.91 6.18 -0.40
N HIS A 148 6.89 6.07 -1.26
CA HIS A 148 6.11 7.23 -1.68
C HIS A 148 5.42 7.89 -0.48
N TRP A 149 5.09 9.16 -0.63
CA TRP A 149 4.57 9.99 0.48
C TRP A 149 3.22 9.53 1.00
N ASP A 150 2.41 8.93 0.17
CA ASP A 150 1.08 8.39 0.45
C ASP A 150 1.08 6.94 0.95
N HIS A 151 2.28 6.34 1.13
CA HIS A 151 2.49 5.01 1.74
C HIS A 151 3.40 5.07 2.96
N LEU A 152 4.33 6.02 3.02
CA LEU A 152 5.26 6.18 4.13
C LEU A 152 5.23 7.63 4.65
N ASP A 153 4.40 7.88 5.66
CA ASP A 153 4.29 9.18 6.32
C ASP A 153 5.28 9.30 7.47
N TYR A 154 6.26 10.18 7.32
CA TYR A 154 7.33 10.43 8.30
C TYR A 154 6.78 10.70 9.71
N GLN A 155 5.80 11.59 9.83
CA GLN A 155 5.26 11.95 11.14
C GLN A 155 4.56 10.76 11.80
N THR A 156 3.78 10.01 11.05
CA THR A 156 3.12 8.79 11.53
C THR A 156 4.12 7.78 12.08
N VAL A 157 5.16 7.44 11.31
CA VAL A 157 6.12 6.41 11.76
C VAL A 157 7.00 6.87 12.92
N ILE A 158 7.29 8.16 13.03
CA ILE A 158 8.03 8.71 14.19
C ILE A 158 7.21 8.59 15.48
N GLU A 159 5.92 8.89 15.44
CA GLU A 159 5.04 8.79 16.61
C GLU A 159 4.76 7.33 17.00
N LEU A 160 4.76 6.41 16.04
CA LEU A 160 4.59 4.97 16.30
C LEU A 160 5.86 4.26 16.76
N LYS A 161 7.03 4.87 16.63
CA LYS A 161 8.34 4.23 16.81
C LYS A 161 8.47 3.40 18.10
N GLY A 162 7.97 3.90 19.22
CA GLY A 162 8.04 3.20 20.51
C GLY A 162 7.07 2.01 20.66
N ARG A 163 6.15 1.83 19.72
CA ARG A 163 5.13 0.76 19.72
C ARG A 163 5.43 -0.34 18.71
N VAL A 164 6.28 -0.08 17.72
CA VAL A 164 6.62 -1.01 16.64
C VAL A 164 7.75 -1.92 17.05
N LYS A 165 7.54 -3.23 17.02
CA LYS A 165 8.57 -4.24 17.33
C LYS A 165 9.51 -4.46 16.14
N LYS A 166 8.96 -4.67 14.94
CA LYS A 166 9.72 -4.88 13.70
C LYS A 166 9.14 -4.04 12.56
N VAL A 167 10.01 -3.61 11.67
CA VAL A 167 9.66 -2.99 10.39
C VAL A 167 10.01 -3.96 9.28
N VAL A 168 9.06 -4.31 8.43
CA VAL A 168 9.25 -5.11 7.22
C VAL A 168 9.14 -4.18 6.03
N CYS A 169 10.16 -4.13 5.20
CA CYS A 169 10.18 -3.21 4.07
C CYS A 169 11.06 -3.73 2.92
N PRO A 170 10.88 -3.21 1.70
CA PRO A 170 11.71 -3.59 0.57
C PRO A 170 13.11 -2.96 0.66
N LEU A 171 14.04 -3.54 -0.08
CA LEU A 171 15.46 -3.15 -0.10
C LEU A 171 15.64 -1.66 -0.43
N GLY A 172 16.39 -0.98 0.43
CA GLY A 172 16.67 0.46 0.36
C GLY A 172 15.78 1.32 1.26
N VAL A 173 14.53 0.90 1.53
CA VAL A 173 13.58 1.66 2.37
C VAL A 173 14.03 1.72 3.83
N GLY A 174 14.69 0.68 4.33
CA GLY A 174 15.23 0.61 5.68
C GLY A 174 16.20 1.75 6.03
N GLU A 175 16.85 2.37 5.04
CA GLU A 175 17.70 3.55 5.24
C GLU A 175 16.94 4.75 5.79
N ASN A 176 15.70 4.96 5.33
CA ASN A 176 14.84 6.02 5.84
C ASN A 176 14.53 5.80 7.32
N PHE A 177 14.14 4.58 7.70
CA PHE A 177 13.84 4.23 9.09
C PHE A 177 15.03 4.40 10.01
N GLU A 178 16.21 3.92 9.61
CA GLU A 178 17.45 4.09 10.38
C GLU A 178 17.83 5.57 10.52
N TYR A 179 17.71 6.36 9.46
CA TYR A 179 17.92 7.82 9.50
C TYR A 179 16.93 8.52 10.43
N TRP A 180 15.73 8.02 10.55
CA TRP A 180 14.69 8.51 11.46
C TRP A 180 14.82 7.95 12.89
N GLY A 181 15.85 7.12 13.13
CA GLY A 181 16.26 6.66 14.44
C GLY A 181 15.60 5.37 14.90
N TYR A 182 15.05 4.54 14.00
CA TYR A 182 14.76 3.15 14.32
C TYR A 182 16.06 2.36 14.48
N ASP A 183 16.07 1.36 15.36
CA ASP A 183 17.22 0.48 15.53
C ASP A 183 17.34 -0.46 14.31
N LYS A 184 18.56 -0.61 13.77
CA LYS A 184 18.83 -1.54 12.63
C LYS A 184 18.32 -2.96 12.92
N ARG A 185 18.34 -3.39 14.18
CA ARG A 185 17.84 -4.71 14.63
C ARG A 185 16.31 -4.87 14.51
N GLN A 186 15.56 -3.77 14.39
CA GLN A 186 14.11 -3.80 14.16
C GLN A 186 13.79 -4.00 12.68
N LEU A 187 14.74 -3.79 11.76
CA LEU A 187 14.50 -3.77 10.32
C LEU A 187 14.65 -5.17 9.72
N ILE A 188 13.61 -5.63 9.03
CA ILE A 188 13.60 -6.79 8.13
C ILE A 188 13.46 -6.22 6.73
N GLU A 189 14.57 -6.15 6.00
CA GLU A 189 14.64 -5.52 4.70
C GLU A 189 14.92 -6.59 3.64
N LEU A 190 14.03 -6.73 2.65
CA LEU A 190 14.04 -7.83 1.67
C LEU A 190 14.15 -7.31 0.25
N ASP A 191 14.90 -8.03 -0.57
CA ASP A 191 14.89 -7.93 -2.03
C ASP A 191 13.71 -8.72 -2.61
N TRP A 192 13.34 -8.50 -3.87
CA TRP A 192 12.30 -9.30 -4.52
C TRP A 192 12.66 -10.78 -4.49
N TYR A 193 11.67 -11.62 -4.20
CA TYR A 193 11.74 -13.07 -4.04
C TYR A 193 12.54 -13.55 -2.82
N GLU A 194 13.01 -12.63 -1.98
CA GLU A 194 13.46 -12.99 -0.64
C GLU A 194 12.27 -13.14 0.31
N SER A 195 12.44 -13.95 1.33
CA SER A 195 11.48 -14.10 2.42
C SER A 195 12.15 -14.10 3.77
N ALA A 196 11.41 -13.71 4.80
CA ALA A 196 11.88 -13.77 6.18
C ALA A 196 10.74 -14.21 7.11
N THR A 197 11.05 -15.16 7.99
CA THR A 197 10.14 -15.58 9.05
C THR A 197 10.51 -14.88 10.35
N SER A 198 9.55 -14.25 10.98
CA SER A 198 9.71 -13.58 12.25
C SER A 198 8.43 -13.72 13.08
N ASN A 199 8.58 -14.12 14.34
CA ASN A 199 7.49 -14.21 15.32
C ASN A 199 6.26 -14.99 14.82
N GLY A 200 6.48 -16.07 14.04
CA GLY A 200 5.42 -16.95 13.51
C GLY A 200 4.80 -16.52 12.18
N LEU A 201 5.19 -15.38 11.63
CA LEU A 201 4.77 -14.93 10.30
C LEU A 201 5.94 -14.98 9.31
N THR A 202 5.66 -15.38 8.07
CA THR A 202 6.60 -15.30 6.96
C THR A 202 6.15 -14.19 6.01
N PHE A 203 7.07 -13.29 5.68
CA PHE A 203 6.87 -12.21 4.72
C PHE A 203 7.65 -12.56 3.45
N HIS A 204 6.96 -12.65 2.32
CA HIS A 204 7.55 -12.83 1.01
C HIS A 204 7.52 -11.48 0.28
N CYS A 205 8.69 -10.95 -0.07
CA CYS A 205 8.83 -9.74 -0.86
C CYS A 205 8.67 -10.10 -2.34
N LEU A 206 7.65 -9.59 -2.98
CA LEU A 206 7.30 -9.93 -4.37
C LEU A 206 7.45 -8.70 -5.27
N SER A 207 7.73 -8.94 -6.55
CA SER A 207 7.88 -7.86 -7.52
C SER A 207 6.58 -7.09 -7.72
N THR A 208 6.72 -5.81 -8.04
CA THR A 208 5.61 -4.97 -8.49
C THR A 208 6.04 -4.14 -9.69
N GLN A 209 5.08 -3.64 -10.45
CA GLN A 209 5.33 -2.81 -11.62
C GLN A 209 5.05 -1.35 -11.28
N HIS A 210 5.98 -0.76 -10.52
CA HIS A 210 5.89 0.59 -10.00
C HIS A 210 7.28 1.22 -9.90
N PHE A 211 7.37 2.39 -9.32
CA PHE A 211 8.62 3.04 -8.95
C PHE A 211 8.56 3.50 -7.49
N SER A 212 9.67 3.90 -6.94
CA SER A 212 9.77 4.36 -5.56
C SER A 212 10.56 5.66 -5.47
N GLY A 213 10.63 6.23 -4.30
CA GLY A 213 11.50 7.37 -3.98
C GLY A 213 10.76 8.58 -3.43
N ARG A 214 11.50 9.35 -2.63
CA ARG A 214 11.05 10.58 -1.96
C ARG A 214 11.80 11.78 -2.52
N GLY A 215 11.09 12.66 -3.26
CA GLY A 215 11.67 13.89 -3.81
C GLY A 215 12.58 13.65 -5.02
N PHE A 216 13.85 14.02 -4.90
CA PHE A 216 14.80 13.97 -6.02
C PHE A 216 15.39 12.56 -6.29
N TRP A 217 15.21 11.62 -5.38
CA TRP A 217 15.85 10.30 -5.40
C TRP A 217 14.87 9.21 -5.88
N LYS A 218 14.58 9.22 -7.20
CA LYS A 218 13.68 8.23 -7.80
C LYS A 218 14.40 6.88 -7.98
N SER A 219 13.68 5.79 -7.66
CA SER A 219 14.12 4.40 -7.85
C SER A 219 15.46 4.04 -7.17
N LYS A 220 15.77 4.68 -6.04
CA LYS A 220 16.90 4.32 -5.16
C LYS A 220 16.50 3.34 -4.06
N THR A 221 15.22 3.15 -3.88
CA THR A 221 14.56 2.17 -3.03
C THR A 221 13.70 1.27 -3.91
N MET A 222 13.43 0.06 -3.47
CA MET A 222 12.62 -0.90 -4.20
C MET A 222 11.14 -0.75 -3.81
N PRO A 223 10.17 -0.78 -4.75
CA PRO A 223 8.75 -1.02 -4.43
C PRO A 223 8.47 -2.51 -4.34
N ALA A 224 7.45 -2.93 -3.59
CA ALA A 224 7.10 -4.34 -3.47
C ALA A 224 5.60 -4.60 -3.29
N SER A 225 5.16 -5.75 -3.79
CA SER A 225 3.99 -6.47 -3.30
C SER A 225 4.43 -7.42 -2.19
N TRP A 226 3.50 -7.82 -1.34
CA TRP A 226 3.78 -8.69 -0.20
C TRP A 226 2.83 -9.87 -0.15
N LEU A 227 3.35 -11.07 0.13
CA LEU A 227 2.55 -12.16 0.66
C LEU A 227 2.93 -12.35 2.14
N MET A 228 1.94 -12.25 3.00
CA MET A 228 2.03 -12.51 4.43
C MET A 228 1.45 -13.89 4.70
N GLU A 229 2.26 -14.80 5.21
CA GLU A 229 1.87 -16.17 5.50
C GLU A 229 1.99 -16.45 6.99
N SER A 230 0.91 -16.93 7.58
CA SER A 230 0.83 -17.45 8.93
C SER A 230 0.53 -18.96 8.89
N PRO A 231 0.57 -19.69 10.01
CA PRO A 231 0.17 -21.10 10.04
C PRO A 231 -1.24 -21.36 9.52
N SER A 232 -2.17 -20.40 9.68
CA SER A 232 -3.58 -20.58 9.31
C SER A 232 -3.99 -19.87 8.01
N ARG A 233 -3.24 -18.84 7.55
CA ARG A 233 -3.71 -17.95 6.48
C ARG A 233 -2.60 -17.40 5.59
N LYS A 234 -2.99 -17.08 4.35
CA LYS A 234 -2.18 -16.31 3.41
C LYS A 234 -2.92 -15.05 2.99
N VAL A 235 -2.28 -13.90 3.14
CA VAL A 235 -2.82 -12.61 2.73
C VAL A 235 -1.85 -11.94 1.75
N PHE A 236 -2.34 -11.60 0.57
CA PHE A 236 -1.58 -10.88 -0.45
C PHE A 236 -1.90 -9.38 -0.36
N PHE A 237 -0.87 -8.53 -0.44
CA PHE A 237 -1.00 -7.09 -0.58
C PHE A 237 -0.24 -6.63 -1.83
N SER A 238 -0.95 -6.04 -2.78
CA SER A 238 -0.36 -5.64 -4.07
C SER A 238 0.67 -4.53 -3.94
N GLY A 239 0.59 -3.69 -2.88
CA GLY A 239 1.20 -2.38 -2.95
C GLY A 239 0.65 -1.60 -4.15
N ASP A 240 1.41 -0.67 -4.70
CA ASP A 240 1.10 -0.02 -5.96
C ASP A 240 1.75 -0.75 -7.13
N GLY A 241 1.04 -0.82 -8.26
CA GLY A 241 1.61 -1.39 -9.48
C GLY A 241 0.61 -1.73 -10.56
N GLY A 242 1.00 -1.52 -11.81
CA GLY A 242 0.22 -1.93 -12.98
C GLY A 242 0.02 -3.44 -13.05
N TYR A 243 -0.97 -3.90 -13.81
CA TYR A 243 -1.19 -5.31 -14.06
C TYR A 243 -0.11 -5.91 -14.98
N SER A 244 0.32 -7.13 -14.68
CA SER A 244 1.15 -7.96 -15.57
C SER A 244 0.98 -9.44 -15.24
N SER A 245 1.63 -10.31 -16.02
CA SER A 245 1.60 -11.78 -15.84
C SER A 245 2.13 -12.25 -14.47
N ARG A 246 2.77 -11.38 -13.68
CA ARG A 246 3.27 -11.71 -12.33
C ARG A 246 2.17 -12.18 -11.39
N PHE A 247 0.93 -11.64 -11.49
CA PHE A 247 -0.17 -12.06 -10.63
C PHE A 247 -0.48 -13.55 -10.78
N LYS A 248 -0.48 -14.05 -12.02
CA LYS A 248 -0.64 -15.47 -12.29
C LYS A 248 0.51 -16.31 -11.70
N ARG A 249 1.76 -15.88 -11.89
CA ARG A 249 2.93 -16.55 -11.28
C ARG A 249 2.82 -16.61 -9.75
N PHE A 250 2.34 -15.52 -9.12
CA PHE A 250 2.15 -15.50 -7.66
C PHE A 250 1.03 -16.44 -7.23
N GLY A 251 -0.10 -16.49 -7.94
CA GLY A 251 -1.17 -17.46 -7.68
C GLY A 251 -0.72 -18.90 -7.81
N GLU A 252 0.08 -19.22 -8.83
CA GLU A 252 0.67 -20.55 -9.02
C GLU A 252 1.71 -20.89 -7.92
N GLN A 253 2.52 -19.93 -7.50
CA GLN A 253 3.54 -20.11 -6.46
C GLN A 253 2.94 -20.20 -5.05
N PHE A 254 1.89 -19.46 -4.78
CA PHE A 254 1.24 -19.35 -3.47
C PHE A 254 -0.26 -19.69 -3.57
N PRO A 255 -0.62 -20.96 -3.76
CA PRO A 255 -2.02 -21.35 -3.82
C PRO A 255 -2.75 -21.05 -2.49
N ASP A 256 -4.07 -20.98 -2.54
CA ASP A 256 -4.96 -20.79 -1.38
C ASP A 256 -4.80 -19.46 -0.64
N ILE A 257 -4.59 -18.36 -1.37
CA ILE A 257 -4.61 -17.00 -0.81
C ILE A 257 -6.01 -16.74 -0.23
N ASP A 258 -6.09 -16.45 1.07
CA ASP A 258 -7.36 -16.23 1.78
C ASP A 258 -7.95 -14.84 1.50
N LEU A 259 -7.08 -13.82 1.36
CA LEU A 259 -7.47 -12.45 1.05
C LEU A 259 -6.43 -11.78 0.17
N ALA A 260 -6.86 -11.18 -0.94
CA ALA A 260 -6.06 -10.26 -1.74
C ALA A 260 -6.46 -8.81 -1.44
N ILE A 261 -5.51 -7.99 -1.00
CA ILE A 261 -5.65 -6.55 -0.79
C ILE A 261 -5.06 -5.87 -2.02
N MET A 262 -5.94 -5.38 -2.90
CA MET A 262 -5.59 -4.96 -4.25
C MET A 262 -5.66 -3.45 -4.43
N GLU A 263 -4.67 -2.89 -5.10
CA GLU A 263 -4.75 -1.52 -5.58
C GLU A 263 -5.93 -1.33 -6.53
N ASN A 264 -6.72 -0.27 -6.32
CA ASN A 264 -7.86 0.10 -7.16
C ASN A 264 -8.14 1.61 -7.04
N GLY A 265 -7.16 2.43 -7.38
CA GLY A 265 -7.32 3.88 -7.32
C GLY A 265 -6.11 4.62 -7.87
N GLN A 266 -6.25 5.93 -7.99
CA GLN A 266 -5.19 6.84 -8.45
C GLN A 266 -4.62 6.51 -9.85
N TYR A 267 -5.31 5.65 -10.61
CA TYR A 267 -4.98 5.31 -11.99
C TYR A 267 -5.28 6.47 -12.95
N ASP A 268 -4.56 6.52 -14.07
CA ASP A 268 -4.79 7.43 -15.19
C ASP A 268 -4.15 6.83 -16.45
N VAL A 269 -4.73 7.11 -17.61
CA VAL A 269 -4.19 6.66 -18.91
C VAL A 269 -2.75 7.13 -19.16
N ASN A 270 -2.33 8.21 -18.48
CA ASN A 270 -0.97 8.73 -18.60
C ASN A 270 0.08 7.93 -17.83
N TRP A 271 -0.34 7.02 -16.94
CA TRP A 271 0.55 6.13 -16.17
C TRP A 271 -0.04 4.74 -15.96
N SER A 272 -0.71 4.26 -17.00
CA SER A 272 -1.45 2.99 -16.99
C SER A 272 -0.59 1.73 -16.79
N GLN A 273 0.74 1.84 -16.88
CA GLN A 273 1.63 0.70 -16.63
C GLN A 273 2.09 0.58 -15.18
N ILE A 274 1.89 1.62 -14.36
CA ILE A 274 2.37 1.66 -12.98
C ILE A 274 1.24 1.72 -11.94
N HIS A 275 0.00 1.65 -12.37
CA HIS A 275 -1.21 1.49 -11.57
C HIS A 275 -2.18 0.55 -12.26
N THR A 276 -2.86 -0.29 -11.49
CA THR A 276 -3.87 -1.21 -12.01
C THR A 276 -5.06 -0.43 -12.58
N MET A 277 -5.31 -0.58 -13.87
CA MET A 277 -6.45 0.07 -14.53
C MET A 277 -7.76 -0.64 -14.17
N PRO A 278 -8.91 0.06 -14.19
CA PRO A 278 -10.22 -0.50 -13.82
C PRO A 278 -10.56 -1.84 -14.51
N GLU A 279 -10.26 -1.94 -15.79
CA GLU A 279 -10.53 -3.14 -16.60
C GLU A 279 -9.60 -4.32 -16.28
N GLN A 280 -8.49 -4.07 -15.58
CA GLN A 280 -7.48 -5.07 -15.24
C GLN A 280 -7.66 -5.68 -13.84
N LEU A 281 -8.40 -4.99 -12.96
CA LEU A 281 -8.55 -5.40 -11.55
C LEU A 281 -9.10 -6.83 -11.42
N GLY A 282 -10.18 -7.15 -12.12
CA GLY A 282 -10.80 -8.46 -12.05
C GLY A 282 -9.88 -9.58 -12.54
N GLN A 283 -9.15 -9.34 -13.62
CA GLN A 283 -8.16 -10.30 -14.13
C GLN A 283 -7.00 -10.49 -13.13
N ALA A 284 -6.50 -9.42 -12.50
CA ALA A 284 -5.43 -9.53 -11.51
C ALA A 284 -5.82 -10.39 -10.30
N VAL A 285 -7.05 -10.23 -9.79
CA VAL A 285 -7.57 -11.05 -8.69
C VAL A 285 -7.79 -12.50 -9.12
N ALA A 286 -8.34 -12.72 -10.32
CA ALA A 286 -8.56 -14.05 -10.87
C ALA A 286 -7.23 -14.80 -11.07
N ASP A 287 -6.21 -14.12 -11.59
CA ASP A 287 -4.87 -14.68 -11.80
C ASP A 287 -4.19 -15.07 -10.48
N LEU A 288 -4.42 -14.30 -9.40
CA LEU A 288 -3.95 -14.68 -8.05
C LEU A 288 -4.66 -15.91 -7.48
N GLY A 289 -5.86 -16.23 -7.95
CA GLY A 289 -6.66 -17.32 -7.40
C GLY A 289 -7.06 -17.11 -5.93
N ALA A 290 -7.16 -15.86 -5.49
CA ALA A 290 -7.50 -15.55 -4.10
C ALA A 290 -8.98 -15.87 -3.81
N LYS A 291 -9.26 -16.44 -2.62
CA LYS A 291 -10.62 -16.78 -2.19
C LYS A 291 -11.51 -15.54 -2.07
N ARG A 292 -10.93 -14.42 -1.62
CA ARG A 292 -11.62 -13.14 -1.40
C ARG A 292 -10.69 -11.99 -1.77
N PHE A 293 -11.27 -10.83 -2.09
CA PHE A 293 -10.47 -9.62 -2.25
C PHE A 293 -11.14 -8.39 -1.63
N VAL A 294 -10.32 -7.44 -1.24
CA VAL A 294 -10.71 -6.07 -0.90
C VAL A 294 -9.87 -5.11 -1.74
N THR A 295 -10.32 -3.87 -1.89
CA THR A 295 -9.55 -2.87 -2.61
C THR A 295 -9.07 -1.74 -1.72
N VAL A 296 -7.92 -1.17 -2.05
CA VAL A 296 -7.25 -0.07 -1.38
C VAL A 296 -6.79 1.00 -2.39
N HIS A 297 -6.03 1.99 -1.94
CA HIS A 297 -5.48 3.09 -2.75
C HIS A 297 -6.54 4.10 -3.22
N HIS A 298 -7.66 4.19 -2.51
CA HIS A 298 -8.76 5.13 -2.78
C HIS A 298 -9.39 5.68 -1.49
N SER A 299 -10.44 6.48 -1.63
CA SER A 299 -11.33 6.97 -0.56
C SER A 299 -10.69 7.85 0.51
N LYS A 300 -9.46 8.34 0.32
CA LYS A 300 -8.78 9.21 1.29
C LYS A 300 -8.07 10.40 0.66
N PHE A 301 -7.34 10.19 -0.43
CA PHE A 301 -6.60 11.23 -1.14
C PHE A 301 -7.03 11.32 -2.60
N CYS A 302 -6.77 12.48 -3.21
CA CYS A 302 -7.02 12.74 -4.62
C CYS A 302 -5.70 12.99 -5.34
N LEU A 303 -5.06 11.92 -5.81
CA LEU A 303 -3.76 11.97 -6.50
C LEU A 303 -3.91 11.86 -8.01
N SER A 304 -5.08 11.43 -8.50
CA SER A 304 -5.39 11.25 -9.91
C SER A 304 -6.64 12.01 -10.36
N ASN A 305 -7.06 11.82 -11.60
CA ASN A 305 -8.17 12.52 -12.24
C ASN A 305 -9.41 11.66 -12.49
N HIS A 306 -9.66 10.63 -11.68
CA HIS A 306 -10.91 9.88 -11.72
C HIS A 306 -11.94 10.37 -10.67
N PRO A 307 -13.24 10.07 -10.81
CA PRO A 307 -14.25 10.30 -9.78
C PRO A 307 -13.89 9.56 -8.47
N TRP A 308 -14.20 10.15 -7.32
CA TRP A 308 -13.89 9.54 -6.02
C TRP A 308 -14.61 8.21 -5.78
N ASP A 309 -15.79 8.03 -6.36
CA ASP A 309 -16.66 6.86 -6.22
C ASP A 309 -16.41 5.78 -7.29
N GLU A 310 -15.58 6.06 -8.28
CA GLU A 310 -15.27 5.12 -9.37
C GLU A 310 -14.60 3.83 -8.89
N PRO A 311 -13.63 3.85 -7.96
CA PRO A 311 -13.02 2.63 -7.43
C PRO A 311 -14.05 1.65 -6.84
N ARG A 312 -15.06 2.14 -6.12
CA ARG A 312 -16.13 1.30 -5.59
C ARG A 312 -16.98 0.64 -6.68
N LYS A 313 -17.21 1.32 -7.77
CA LYS A 313 -17.91 0.76 -8.95
C LYS A 313 -17.03 -0.28 -9.67
N ASN A 314 -15.72 -0.03 -9.74
CA ASN A 314 -14.79 -0.96 -10.37
C ASN A 314 -14.69 -2.29 -9.63
N GLU A 315 -14.59 -2.27 -8.29
CA GLU A 315 -14.52 -3.51 -7.49
C GLU A 315 -15.79 -4.35 -7.62
N CYS A 316 -16.97 -3.72 -7.60
CA CYS A 316 -18.24 -4.42 -7.81
C CYS A 316 -18.32 -5.03 -9.21
N LYS A 317 -17.95 -4.26 -10.24
CA LYS A 317 -17.92 -4.73 -11.63
C LYS A 317 -16.93 -5.87 -11.82
N ALA A 318 -15.75 -5.79 -11.22
CA ALA A 318 -14.74 -6.86 -11.25
C ALA A 318 -15.26 -8.14 -10.58
N ALA A 319 -15.88 -8.01 -9.42
CA ALA A 319 -16.49 -9.14 -8.71
C ALA A 319 -17.58 -9.83 -9.55
N GLU A 320 -18.51 -9.06 -10.13
CA GLU A 320 -19.58 -9.58 -10.99
C GLU A 320 -19.03 -10.25 -12.26
N GLN A 321 -18.13 -9.55 -12.97
CA GLN A 321 -17.61 -10.00 -14.27
C GLN A 321 -16.80 -11.30 -14.16
N PHE A 322 -16.05 -11.48 -13.08
CA PHE A 322 -15.14 -12.62 -12.88
C PHE A 322 -15.65 -13.64 -11.87
N GLY A 323 -16.84 -13.43 -11.26
CA GLY A 323 -17.37 -14.32 -10.24
C GLY A 323 -16.54 -14.34 -8.96
N LEU A 324 -15.93 -13.19 -8.57
CA LEU A 324 -15.01 -13.09 -7.45
C LEU A 324 -15.72 -12.69 -6.16
N GLN A 325 -15.22 -13.17 -5.02
CA GLN A 325 -15.78 -12.81 -3.72
C GLN A 325 -15.19 -11.49 -3.21
N LEU A 326 -15.94 -10.39 -3.41
CA LEU A 326 -15.60 -9.08 -2.88
C LEU A 326 -15.94 -8.97 -1.38
N VAL A 327 -15.00 -8.51 -0.59
CA VAL A 327 -15.22 -8.06 0.79
C VAL A 327 -15.39 -6.54 0.77
N THR A 328 -16.59 -6.08 1.03
CA THR A 328 -16.87 -4.63 1.10
C THR A 328 -16.62 -4.14 2.52
N CYS A 329 -15.63 -3.26 2.69
CA CYS A 329 -15.31 -2.63 3.96
C CYS A 329 -15.44 -1.12 3.87
N GLN A 330 -16.02 -0.50 4.89
CA GLN A 330 -15.95 0.94 5.13
C GLN A 330 -14.62 1.28 5.83
N ILE A 331 -14.20 2.56 5.76
CA ILE A 331 -13.06 3.02 6.55
C ILE A 331 -13.36 2.82 8.04
N GLY A 332 -12.49 2.05 8.72
CA GLY A 332 -12.60 1.74 10.15
C GLY A 332 -13.54 0.58 10.48
N GLU A 333 -14.22 -0.03 9.52
CA GLU A 333 -15.03 -1.22 9.75
C GLU A 333 -14.13 -2.46 9.96
N LEU A 334 -14.47 -3.25 10.99
CA LEU A 334 -13.75 -4.48 11.30
C LEU A 334 -14.31 -5.64 10.45
N PHE A 335 -13.45 -6.27 9.68
CA PHE A 335 -13.73 -7.50 8.95
C PHE A 335 -13.06 -8.67 9.65
N LEU A 336 -13.85 -9.67 10.08
CA LEU A 336 -13.38 -10.91 10.70
C LEU A 336 -13.29 -12.01 9.64
N PHE A 337 -12.16 -12.74 9.59
CA PHE A 337 -11.94 -13.77 8.57
C PHE A 337 -12.89 -14.96 8.67
N ASP A 338 -13.28 -15.35 9.88
CA ASP A 338 -14.06 -16.55 10.15
C ASP A 338 -15.57 -16.31 10.33
N CYS A 339 -16.03 -15.06 10.23
CA CYS A 339 -17.46 -14.77 10.23
C CYS A 339 -18.11 -15.21 8.92
N ASN A 340 -19.15 -16.04 9.01
CA ASN A 340 -19.95 -16.46 7.87
C ASN A 340 -20.69 -15.25 7.27
N PHE A 341 -20.33 -14.85 6.06
CA PHE A 341 -20.96 -13.76 5.30
C PHE A 341 -22.30 -14.17 4.66
N ALA A 342 -23.22 -14.75 5.43
CA ALA A 342 -24.56 -15.04 4.89
C ALA A 342 -25.46 -13.80 4.73
N SER A 343 -24.99 -12.56 5.05
CA SER A 343 -25.90 -11.41 5.18
C SER A 343 -25.49 -10.10 4.51
N LYS A 344 -24.41 -10.06 3.70
CA LYS A 344 -24.02 -8.81 2.99
C LYS A 344 -23.76 -9.02 1.48
N LEU A 345 -24.45 -9.94 0.84
CA LEU A 345 -24.56 -9.96 -0.61
C LEU A 345 -25.65 -8.94 -0.99
N VAL A 346 -25.23 -7.80 -1.53
CA VAL A 346 -26.13 -6.84 -2.20
C VAL A 346 -26.12 -7.15 -3.68
#